data_ff0805b20b57272ac20c7af836ad2bd4
#
_entry.id   ff0805b20b57272ac20c7af836ad2bd4
#
_cell.length_a   1.000
_cell.length_b   1.000
_cell.length_c   1.000
_cell.angle_alpha   90.00
_cell.angle_beta   90.00
_cell.angle_gamma   90.00
#
_symmetry.space_group_name_H-M   'P 1'
#
loop_
_entity.id
_entity.type
_entity.pdbx_description
1 polymer ?
#
loop_
_entity_poly.entity_id
_entity_poly.type
_entity_poly.pdbx_seq_one_letter_code
_entity_poly.pdbx_strand_id
1 'polypeptide(L)'
;NNVTSKWVEDGKINIDDNIMKWVSDSKELYDAGETETYELWGDDWKKGFYPEGKVFCYFGPAWFVNFSMAADTEGSIGYNGGWGATPGPQGFYWGGTWICGATGTDNAGLVKDIILKMTTDETIMKDIVVKDDDFVNNKPAMEAMAADTSYQSKVLGGQNPLSMYCASVEKLDLSNLSAYDQGCNEEFQHAMKNY
;
A
#
# COMPACT_ATOMS: atom_id res chain seq x y z
N ASN A 1 1.53 9.90 -6.59
CA ASN A 1 2.74 9.62 -7.32
C ASN A 1 3.31 10.74 -8.18
N ASN A 2 2.84 11.92 -8.22
CA ASN A 2 3.39 13.08 -8.94
C ASN A 2 4.01 12.81 -10.33
N VAL A 3 3.84 11.62 -10.90
CA VAL A 3 4.24 11.36 -12.29
C VAL A 3 3.27 12.06 -13.24
N THR A 4 3.82 12.71 -14.23
CA THR A 4 3.08 13.52 -15.21
C THR A 4 2.91 12.81 -16.55
N SER A 5 3.49 11.62 -16.69
CA SER A 5 3.51 10.84 -17.92
C SER A 5 3.46 9.34 -17.64
N LYS A 6 3.15 8.55 -18.66
CA LYS A 6 3.17 7.09 -18.59
C LYS A 6 4.59 6.57 -18.78
N TRP A 7 4.86 5.36 -18.28
CA TRP A 7 6.11 4.65 -18.53
C TRP A 7 6.36 4.36 -20.01
N VAL A 8 5.28 4.17 -20.78
CA VAL A 8 5.39 3.91 -22.23
C VAL A 8 4.45 4.86 -22.96
N GLU A 9 5.04 5.64 -23.86
CA GLU A 9 4.33 6.52 -24.78
C GLU A 9 4.80 6.26 -26.20
N ASP A 10 3.88 6.11 -27.14
CA ASP A 10 4.15 5.82 -28.55
C ASP A 10 5.14 4.64 -28.77
N GLY A 11 5.04 3.60 -27.91
CA GLY A 11 5.88 2.41 -27.97
C GLY A 11 7.33 2.63 -27.50
N LYS A 12 7.62 3.72 -26.84
CA LYS A 12 8.94 4.03 -26.26
C LYS A 12 8.86 4.17 -24.76
N ILE A 13 9.92 3.75 -24.07
CA ILE A 13 10.08 3.99 -22.65
C ILE A 13 10.25 5.49 -22.42
N ASN A 14 9.48 6.00 -21.47
CA ASN A 14 9.52 7.38 -21.02
C ASN A 14 9.71 7.39 -19.51
N ILE A 15 10.80 7.99 -19.05
CA ILE A 15 11.11 8.10 -17.62
C ILE A 15 10.77 9.52 -17.19
N ASP A 16 9.75 9.65 -16.37
CA ASP A 16 9.29 10.93 -15.83
C ASP A 16 10.38 11.60 -14.96
N ASP A 17 10.50 12.91 -15.05
CA ASP A 17 11.50 13.68 -14.29
C ASP A 17 11.36 13.51 -12.78
N ASN A 18 10.14 13.28 -12.28
CA ASN A 18 9.91 13.00 -10.87
C ASN A 18 10.45 11.63 -10.44
N ILE A 19 10.52 10.66 -11.37
CA ILE A 19 11.18 9.38 -11.13
C ILE A 19 12.70 9.59 -11.05
N MET A 20 13.27 10.40 -11.92
CA MET A 20 14.69 10.72 -11.86
C MET A 20 15.06 11.51 -10.59
N LYS A 21 14.17 12.38 -10.14
CA LYS A 21 14.33 13.03 -8.83
C LYS A 21 14.34 12.01 -7.69
N TRP A 22 13.44 11.04 -7.69
CA TRP A 22 13.43 9.96 -6.71
C TRP A 22 14.74 9.16 -6.71
N VAL A 23 15.33 8.92 -7.89
CA VAL A 23 16.67 8.28 -8.00
C VAL A 23 17.73 9.08 -7.24
N SER A 24 17.78 10.38 -7.48
CA SER A 24 18.75 11.26 -6.82
C SER A 24 18.56 11.31 -5.32
N ASP A 25 17.30 11.50 -4.88
CA ASP A 25 16.95 11.56 -3.45
C ASP A 25 17.29 10.22 -2.73
N SER A 26 16.99 9.08 -3.37
CA SER A 26 17.29 7.75 -2.83
C SER A 26 18.80 7.51 -2.71
N LYS A 27 19.56 7.96 -3.68
CA LYS A 27 21.03 7.88 -3.66
C LYS A 27 21.63 8.72 -2.54
N GLU A 28 21.11 9.94 -2.36
CA GLU A 28 21.54 10.83 -1.28
C GLU A 28 21.28 10.21 0.11
N LEU A 29 20.10 9.64 0.33
CA LEU A 29 19.76 8.95 1.57
C LEU A 29 20.64 7.71 1.81
N TYR A 30 20.95 6.97 0.76
CA TYR A 30 21.84 5.82 0.86
C TYR A 30 23.27 6.23 1.21
N ASP A 31 23.82 7.23 0.55
CA ASP A 31 25.15 7.76 0.80
C ASP A 31 25.28 8.38 2.20
N ALA A 32 24.17 8.90 2.75
CA ALA A 32 24.09 9.39 4.12
C ALA A 32 23.98 8.27 5.18
N GLY A 33 23.77 7.01 4.75
CA GLY A 33 23.54 5.87 5.66
C GLY A 33 22.17 5.89 6.32
N GLU A 34 21.20 6.56 5.72
CA GLU A 34 19.82 6.69 6.23
C GLU A 34 18.87 5.64 5.65
N THR A 35 19.31 4.88 4.66
CA THR A 35 18.53 3.80 4.03
C THR A 35 19.44 2.64 3.64
N GLU A 36 18.83 1.48 3.39
CA GLU A 36 19.50 0.25 3.00
C GLU A 36 19.00 -0.24 1.63
N THR A 37 19.77 -1.09 0.98
CA THR A 37 19.43 -1.69 -0.31
C THR A 37 18.85 -3.10 -0.18
N TYR A 38 18.19 -3.41 0.93
CA TYR A 38 17.57 -4.71 1.13
C TYR A 38 16.50 -4.99 0.07
N GLU A 39 16.42 -6.25 -0.29
CA GLU A 39 15.38 -6.69 -1.21
C GLU A 39 14.01 -6.64 -0.55
N LEU A 40 13.05 -5.98 -1.20
CA LEU A 40 11.66 -5.95 -0.76
C LEU A 40 11.16 -7.39 -0.56
N TRP A 41 10.52 -7.66 0.57
CA TRP A 41 10.07 -8.98 1.04
C TRP A 41 11.21 -9.94 1.44
N GLY A 42 12.46 -9.56 1.31
CA GLY A 42 13.61 -10.35 1.76
C GLY A 42 13.71 -10.45 3.28
N ASP A 43 14.50 -11.41 3.74
CA ASP A 43 14.64 -11.67 5.19
C ASP A 43 15.31 -10.50 5.92
N ASP A 44 16.29 -9.85 5.30
CA ASP A 44 16.96 -8.70 5.90
C ASP A 44 16.03 -7.50 6.02
N TRP A 45 15.18 -7.26 5.01
CA TRP A 45 14.16 -6.22 5.06
C TRP A 45 13.12 -6.49 6.16
N LYS A 46 12.70 -7.74 6.34
CA LYS A 46 11.74 -8.15 7.38
C LYS A 46 12.28 -8.00 8.80
N LYS A 47 13.59 -8.04 9.01
CA LYS A 47 14.20 -7.80 10.34
C LYS A 47 13.81 -6.45 10.93
N GLY A 48 13.50 -5.46 10.08
CA GLY A 48 13.05 -4.15 10.52
C GLY A 48 11.67 -4.12 11.19
N PHE A 49 10.89 -5.20 11.13
CA PHE A 49 9.63 -5.34 11.87
C PHE A 49 9.82 -5.76 13.33
N TYR A 50 11.06 -6.00 13.74
CA TYR A 50 11.44 -6.38 15.09
C TYR A 50 12.34 -5.30 15.72
N PRO A 51 12.34 -5.17 17.07
CA PRO A 51 13.08 -4.10 17.76
C PRO A 51 14.57 -4.02 17.42
N GLU A 52 15.21 -5.16 17.18
CA GLU A 52 16.62 -5.25 16.83
C GLU A 52 16.94 -4.71 15.42
N GLY A 53 15.96 -4.65 14.53
CA GLY A 53 16.15 -4.16 13.17
C GLY A 53 16.36 -2.65 13.05
N LYS A 54 15.94 -1.87 14.08
CA LYS A 54 16.19 -0.43 14.20
C LYS A 54 15.72 0.40 13.01
N VAL A 55 14.64 -0.01 12.33
CA VAL A 55 14.05 0.75 11.24
C VAL A 55 13.08 1.78 11.82
N PHE A 56 13.28 3.05 11.47
CA PHE A 56 12.45 4.16 11.97
C PHE A 56 11.09 4.21 11.27
N CYS A 57 11.04 4.04 9.95
CA CYS A 57 9.79 4.12 9.20
C CYS A 57 9.79 3.25 7.95
N TYR A 58 8.59 2.92 7.52
CA TYR A 58 8.28 2.32 6.22
C TYR A 58 7.26 3.19 5.48
N PHE A 59 7.34 3.21 4.16
CA PHE A 59 6.30 3.77 3.32
C PHE A 59 5.46 2.63 2.76
N GLY A 60 4.18 2.65 3.02
CA GLY A 60 3.29 1.57 2.61
C GLY A 60 1.83 2.01 2.46
N PRO A 61 1.01 1.25 1.73
CA PRO A 61 -0.44 1.42 1.69
C PRO A 61 -1.09 0.85 2.95
N ALA A 62 -2.41 1.00 3.09
CA ALA A 62 -3.15 0.53 4.25
C ALA A 62 -2.95 -0.98 4.53
N TRP A 63 -3.06 -1.83 3.48
CA TRP A 63 -2.88 -3.27 3.61
C TRP A 63 -1.50 -3.69 4.14
N PHE A 64 -0.50 -2.82 4.01
CA PHE A 64 0.86 -3.09 4.48
C PHE A 64 0.93 -3.31 5.99
N VAL A 65 0.09 -2.59 6.74
CA VAL A 65 0.09 -2.60 8.21
C VAL A 65 -0.16 -4.03 8.75
N ASN A 66 -1.26 -4.65 8.38
CA ASN A 66 -1.59 -5.99 8.87
C ASN A 66 -0.88 -7.10 8.10
N PHE A 67 -0.83 -7.00 6.78
CA PHE A 67 -0.32 -8.06 5.91
C PHE A 67 1.20 -8.22 5.98
N SER A 68 1.96 -7.12 6.13
CA SER A 68 3.41 -7.16 5.95
C SER A 68 4.22 -6.94 7.22
N MET A 69 3.69 -6.19 8.20
CA MET A 69 4.48 -5.74 9.36
C MET A 69 4.48 -6.74 10.51
N ALA A 70 4.33 -8.03 10.23
CA ALA A 70 4.34 -9.13 11.20
C ALA A 70 3.33 -8.93 12.37
N ALA A 71 2.17 -8.38 12.05
CA ALA A 71 1.14 -7.99 13.02
C ALA A 71 0.64 -9.14 13.93
N ASP A 72 0.73 -10.37 13.46
CA ASP A 72 0.33 -11.62 14.14
C ASP A 72 1.50 -12.39 14.77
N THR A 73 2.72 -11.89 14.65
CA THR A 73 3.93 -12.59 15.09
C THR A 73 4.41 -12.06 16.43
N GLU A 74 4.38 -12.90 17.46
CA GLU A 74 4.85 -12.54 18.81
C GLU A 74 6.31 -12.05 18.79
N GLY A 75 6.56 -10.95 19.49
CA GLY A 75 7.89 -10.31 19.56
C GLY A 75 8.10 -9.23 18.49
N SER A 76 7.26 -9.13 17.47
CA SER A 76 7.33 -8.04 16.51
C SER A 76 6.84 -6.72 17.13
N ILE A 77 7.24 -5.61 16.51
CA ILE A 77 6.77 -4.27 16.88
C ILE A 77 5.26 -4.17 16.65
N GLY A 78 4.75 -4.70 15.52
CA GLY A 78 3.34 -4.66 15.16
C GLY A 78 2.45 -5.44 16.11
N TYR A 79 2.86 -6.63 16.52
CA TYR A 79 2.13 -7.45 17.50
C TYR A 79 1.89 -6.73 18.83
N ASN A 80 2.86 -5.92 19.24
CA ASN A 80 2.80 -5.14 20.49
C ASN A 80 2.16 -3.75 20.29
N GLY A 81 1.66 -3.41 19.12
CA GLY A 81 1.08 -2.10 18.85
C GLY A 81 2.11 -0.96 18.87
N GLY A 82 3.34 -1.26 18.50
CA GLY A 82 4.45 -0.32 18.58
C GLY A 82 4.61 0.59 17.36
N TRP A 83 3.77 0.44 16.33
CA TRP A 83 3.79 1.32 15.18
C TRP A 83 2.79 2.48 15.30
N GLY A 84 3.06 3.56 14.62
CA GLY A 84 2.14 4.66 14.40
C GLY A 84 2.09 5.01 12.92
N ALA A 85 0.96 5.47 12.43
CA ALA A 85 0.81 5.92 11.06
C ALA A 85 0.70 7.45 10.98
N THR A 86 1.32 8.02 9.97
CA THR A 86 1.25 9.45 9.64
C THR A 86 1.18 9.62 8.13
N PRO A 87 0.57 10.71 7.62
CA PRO A 87 0.59 10.97 6.19
C PRO A 87 2.03 11.07 5.69
N GLY A 88 2.32 10.39 4.59
CA GLY A 88 3.56 10.59 3.84
C GLY A 88 3.55 11.90 3.04
N PRO A 89 4.60 12.19 2.28
CA PRO A 89 4.68 13.38 1.43
C PRO A 89 3.51 13.49 0.46
N GLN A 90 3.00 12.35 0.01
CA GLN A 90 1.81 12.23 -0.86
C GLN A 90 1.17 10.85 -0.77
N GLY A 91 -0.10 10.75 -1.16
CA GLY A 91 -0.74 9.46 -1.41
C GLY A 91 -0.19 8.77 -2.63
N PHE A 92 -0.18 7.44 -2.63
CA PHE A 92 0.24 6.63 -3.77
C PHE A 92 -0.62 5.38 -3.87
N TYR A 93 -0.70 4.82 -5.08
CA TYR A 93 -1.36 3.56 -5.35
C TYR A 93 -0.33 2.43 -5.38
N TRP A 94 -0.60 1.38 -4.64
CA TRP A 94 0.19 0.16 -4.69
C TRP A 94 -0.69 -1.06 -4.47
N GLY A 95 -1.04 -1.74 -5.56
CA GLY A 95 -1.79 -2.98 -5.53
C GLY A 95 -3.21 -2.86 -4.96
N GLY A 96 -3.58 -3.81 -4.14
CA GLY A 96 -4.92 -4.04 -3.61
C GLY A 96 -5.41 -5.43 -3.97
N THR A 97 -6.62 -5.77 -3.53
CA THR A 97 -7.26 -7.05 -3.86
C THR A 97 -8.29 -6.86 -4.97
N TRP A 98 -8.18 -7.66 -6.02
CA TRP A 98 -9.12 -7.68 -7.14
C TRP A 98 -9.94 -8.95 -7.13
N ILE A 99 -11.27 -8.83 -7.14
CA ILE A 99 -12.18 -9.97 -7.22
C ILE A 99 -12.66 -10.08 -8.67
N CYS A 100 -12.34 -11.19 -9.32
CA CYS A 100 -12.61 -11.41 -10.73
C CYS A 100 -13.44 -12.66 -10.95
N GLY A 101 -14.28 -12.66 -12.01
CA GLY A 101 -14.95 -13.83 -12.51
C GLY A 101 -14.16 -14.47 -13.65
N ALA A 102 -14.04 -15.79 -13.65
CA ALA A 102 -13.40 -16.50 -14.75
C ALA A 102 -14.25 -16.43 -16.04
N THR A 103 -13.59 -16.16 -17.16
CA THR A 103 -14.24 -16.24 -18.48
C THR A 103 -14.74 -17.67 -18.74
N GLY A 104 -15.98 -17.80 -19.18
CA GLY A 104 -16.60 -19.11 -19.46
C GLY A 104 -17.16 -19.82 -18.24
N THR A 105 -17.29 -19.17 -17.09
CA THR A 105 -17.99 -19.75 -15.93
C THR A 105 -19.47 -20.01 -16.25
N ASP A 106 -19.96 -21.19 -15.89
CA ASP A 106 -21.39 -21.53 -15.99
C ASP A 106 -22.25 -20.82 -14.93
N ASN A 107 -21.63 -20.13 -13.99
CA ASN A 107 -22.28 -19.48 -12.85
C ASN A 107 -22.14 -17.94 -12.87
N ALA A 108 -22.11 -17.31 -14.04
CA ALA A 108 -21.85 -15.89 -14.19
C ALA A 108 -22.77 -14.99 -13.33
N GLY A 109 -24.06 -15.37 -13.16
CA GLY A 109 -24.99 -14.67 -12.30
C GLY A 109 -24.57 -14.68 -10.83
N LEU A 110 -24.26 -15.86 -10.31
CA LEU A 110 -23.79 -16.02 -8.93
C LEU A 110 -22.45 -15.29 -8.69
N VAL A 111 -21.51 -15.39 -9.61
CA VAL A 111 -20.22 -14.68 -9.54
C VAL A 111 -20.43 -13.18 -9.47
N LYS A 112 -21.30 -12.63 -10.32
CA LYS A 112 -21.69 -11.21 -10.28
C LYS A 112 -22.24 -10.81 -8.90
N ASP A 113 -23.16 -11.61 -8.35
CA ASP A 113 -23.80 -11.30 -7.07
C ASP A 113 -22.76 -11.35 -5.91
N ILE A 114 -21.84 -12.30 -5.95
CA ILE A 114 -20.74 -12.38 -4.99
C ILE A 114 -19.83 -11.15 -5.09
N ILE A 115 -19.40 -10.78 -6.30
CA ILE A 115 -18.55 -9.60 -6.52
C ILE A 115 -19.25 -8.34 -6.00
N LEU A 116 -20.50 -8.12 -6.39
CA LEU A 116 -21.27 -6.95 -5.94
C LEU A 116 -21.37 -6.93 -4.41
N LYS A 117 -21.74 -8.05 -3.80
CA LYS A 117 -21.88 -8.12 -2.35
C LYS A 117 -20.56 -7.86 -1.63
N MET A 118 -19.47 -8.46 -2.06
CA MET A 118 -18.14 -8.31 -1.44
C MET A 118 -17.53 -6.92 -1.66
N THR A 119 -18.00 -6.14 -2.62
CA THR A 119 -17.42 -4.82 -2.93
C THR A 119 -18.33 -3.65 -2.59
N THR A 120 -19.62 -3.90 -2.32
CA THR A 120 -20.59 -2.82 -2.07
C THR A 120 -21.40 -2.95 -0.77
N ASP A 121 -21.42 -4.14 -0.14
CA ASP A 121 -22.12 -4.33 1.13
C ASP A 121 -21.34 -3.65 2.25
N GLU A 122 -21.92 -2.63 2.85
CA GLU A 122 -21.27 -1.79 3.86
C GLU A 122 -20.89 -2.59 5.12
N THR A 123 -21.70 -3.59 5.49
CA THR A 123 -21.39 -4.44 6.64
C THR A 123 -20.16 -5.30 6.40
N ILE A 124 -20.09 -5.95 5.23
CA ILE A 124 -18.92 -6.75 4.83
C ILE A 124 -17.67 -5.87 4.75
N MET A 125 -17.79 -4.69 4.16
CA MET A 125 -16.69 -3.75 4.03
C MET A 125 -16.14 -3.30 5.40
N LYS A 126 -17.02 -2.98 6.34
CA LYS A 126 -16.63 -2.65 7.72
C LYS A 126 -15.99 -3.85 8.44
N ASP A 127 -16.53 -5.04 8.24
CA ASP A 127 -15.97 -6.27 8.81
C ASP A 127 -14.52 -6.53 8.36
N ILE A 128 -14.21 -6.30 7.09
CA ILE A 128 -12.84 -6.40 6.56
C ILE A 128 -11.92 -5.43 7.29
N VAL A 129 -12.32 -4.17 7.41
CA VAL A 129 -11.51 -3.17 8.11
C VAL A 129 -11.23 -3.57 9.56
N VAL A 130 -12.24 -4.06 10.27
CA VAL A 130 -12.09 -4.44 11.70
C VAL A 130 -11.22 -5.69 11.87
N LYS A 131 -11.34 -6.67 10.96
CA LYS A 131 -10.63 -7.96 11.08
C LYS A 131 -9.21 -7.91 10.55
N ASP A 132 -9.02 -7.17 9.45
CA ASP A 132 -7.77 -7.17 8.71
C ASP A 132 -6.98 -5.85 8.85
N ASP A 133 -7.49 -4.90 9.64
CA ASP A 133 -6.85 -3.59 9.84
C ASP A 133 -6.53 -2.87 8.51
N ASP A 134 -7.43 -3.01 7.53
CA ASP A 134 -7.24 -2.61 6.13
C ASP A 134 -8.12 -1.40 5.76
N PHE A 135 -8.08 -1.02 4.48
CA PHE A 135 -8.87 0.05 3.90
C PHE A 135 -9.59 -0.47 2.65
N VAL A 136 -10.91 -0.23 2.55
CA VAL A 136 -11.74 -0.80 1.49
C VAL A 136 -12.30 0.24 0.54
N ASN A 137 -12.62 -0.20 -0.69
CA ASN A 137 -13.20 0.64 -1.74
C ASN A 137 -14.72 0.84 -1.54
N ASN A 138 -15.09 1.37 -0.37
CA ASN A 138 -16.47 1.74 -0.06
C ASN A 138 -16.46 3.05 0.75
N LYS A 139 -16.65 4.18 0.06
CA LYS A 139 -16.53 5.51 0.67
C LYS A 139 -17.45 5.70 1.89
N PRO A 140 -18.77 5.37 1.84
CA PRO A 140 -19.63 5.51 3.01
C PRO A 140 -19.16 4.70 4.22
N ALA A 141 -18.71 3.46 4.01
CA ALA A 141 -18.18 2.62 5.10
C ALA A 141 -16.93 3.24 5.70
N MET A 142 -16.00 3.71 4.88
CA MET A 142 -14.75 4.30 5.35
C MET A 142 -14.96 5.61 6.09
N GLU A 143 -15.82 6.51 5.60
CA GLU A 143 -16.15 7.75 6.28
C GLU A 143 -16.84 7.50 7.63
N ALA A 144 -17.77 6.54 7.69
CA ALA A 144 -18.42 6.17 8.95
C ALA A 144 -17.42 5.61 9.96
N MET A 145 -16.52 4.72 9.56
CA MET A 145 -15.51 4.14 10.44
C MET A 145 -14.40 5.13 10.80
N ALA A 146 -14.06 6.07 9.92
CA ALA A 146 -13.13 7.15 10.24
C ALA A 146 -13.65 8.06 11.37
N ALA A 147 -14.97 8.21 11.45
CA ALA A 147 -15.64 8.97 12.53
C ALA A 147 -15.90 8.13 13.79
N ASP A 148 -15.75 6.81 13.72
CA ASP A 148 -15.98 5.90 14.86
C ASP A 148 -14.78 5.90 15.80
N THR A 149 -14.96 6.51 16.96
CA THR A 149 -13.92 6.58 18.00
C THR A 149 -13.69 5.25 18.73
N SER A 150 -14.54 4.24 18.51
CA SER A 150 -14.36 2.91 19.08
C SER A 150 -13.46 2.00 18.24
N TYR A 151 -13.29 2.31 16.94
CA TYR A 151 -12.37 1.59 16.09
C TYR A 151 -10.92 1.99 16.35
N GLN A 152 -10.09 1.00 16.62
CA GLN A 152 -8.69 1.17 16.96
C GLN A 152 -7.85 0.07 16.30
N SER A 153 -6.83 0.45 15.54
CA SER A 153 -5.84 -0.47 15.03
C SER A 153 -4.95 -0.99 16.14
N LYS A 154 -4.85 -2.30 16.29
CA LYS A 154 -3.96 -2.93 17.27
C LYS A 154 -2.50 -2.71 16.91
N VAL A 155 -2.16 -2.84 15.65
CA VAL A 155 -0.80 -2.69 15.12
C VAL A 155 -0.28 -1.26 15.28
N LEU A 156 -1.19 -0.28 15.21
CA LEU A 156 -0.89 1.15 15.32
C LEU A 156 -1.15 1.71 16.73
N GLY A 157 -1.06 0.90 17.75
CA GLY A 157 -1.16 1.35 19.14
C GLY A 157 -2.50 1.97 19.53
N GLY A 158 -3.57 1.57 18.87
CA GLY A 158 -4.92 2.12 19.11
C GLY A 158 -5.27 3.32 18.22
N GLN A 159 -4.42 3.71 17.30
CA GLN A 159 -4.73 4.78 16.35
C GLN A 159 -5.82 4.33 15.36
N ASN A 160 -6.76 5.22 15.03
CA ASN A 160 -7.66 5.07 13.89
C ASN A 160 -7.05 5.81 12.68
N PRO A 161 -6.49 5.11 11.68
CA PRO A 161 -5.82 5.77 10.55
C PRO A 161 -6.77 6.14 9.40
N LEU A 162 -8.07 5.75 9.47
CA LEU A 162 -8.98 5.79 8.33
C LEU A 162 -9.25 7.20 7.79
N SER A 163 -9.30 8.21 8.64
CA SER A 163 -9.46 9.60 8.19
C SER A 163 -8.28 10.06 7.32
N MET A 164 -7.06 9.64 7.68
CA MET A 164 -5.85 9.90 6.91
C MET A 164 -5.88 9.16 5.56
N TYR A 165 -6.32 7.91 5.54
CA TYR A 165 -6.45 7.14 4.30
C TYR A 165 -7.51 7.72 3.37
N CYS A 166 -8.68 8.12 3.90
CA CYS A 166 -9.71 8.82 3.13
C CYS A 166 -9.18 10.09 2.47
N ALA A 167 -8.46 10.92 3.24
CA ALA A 167 -7.87 12.15 2.71
C ALA A 167 -6.77 11.90 1.67
N SER A 168 -6.06 10.78 1.77
CA SER A 168 -5.01 10.40 0.82
C SER A 168 -5.59 9.90 -0.50
N VAL A 169 -6.63 9.06 -0.45
CA VAL A 169 -7.23 8.47 -1.65
C VAL A 169 -7.90 9.53 -2.53
N GLU A 170 -8.45 10.58 -1.96
CA GLU A 170 -9.09 11.68 -2.72
C GLU A 170 -8.10 12.47 -3.59
N LYS A 171 -6.81 12.37 -3.30
CA LYS A 171 -5.73 13.06 -4.03
C LYS A 171 -5.03 12.16 -5.05
N LEU A 172 -5.43 10.89 -5.16
CA LEU A 172 -4.81 9.98 -6.13
C LEU A 172 -5.25 10.32 -7.55
N ASP A 173 -4.27 10.50 -8.42
CA ASP A 173 -4.46 10.55 -9.87
C ASP A 173 -3.89 9.28 -10.50
N LEU A 174 -4.76 8.47 -11.09
CA LEU A 174 -4.43 7.21 -11.74
C LEU A 174 -4.49 7.31 -13.27
N SER A 175 -4.59 8.51 -13.83
CA SER A 175 -4.73 8.74 -15.27
C SER A 175 -3.53 8.24 -16.11
N ASN A 176 -2.36 8.16 -15.48
CA ASN A 176 -1.13 7.67 -16.09
C ASN A 176 -0.88 6.16 -15.91
N LEU A 177 -1.81 5.42 -15.29
CA LEU A 177 -1.67 3.96 -15.18
C LEU A 177 -1.71 3.28 -16.55
N SER A 178 -0.87 2.28 -16.71
CA SER A 178 -0.78 1.46 -17.91
C SER A 178 -0.47 -0.01 -17.59
N ALA A 179 -0.65 -0.89 -18.57
CA ALA A 179 -0.32 -2.30 -18.43
C ALA A 179 1.19 -2.58 -18.28
N TYR A 180 2.02 -1.57 -18.50
CA TYR A 180 3.48 -1.69 -18.43
C TYR A 180 4.06 -1.31 -17.07
N ASP A 181 3.28 -0.70 -16.20
CA ASP A 181 3.76 -0.06 -14.96
C ASP A 181 4.51 -1.03 -14.05
N GLN A 182 3.96 -2.23 -13.85
CA GLN A 182 4.61 -3.20 -12.97
C GLN A 182 5.98 -3.62 -13.51
N GLY A 183 6.04 -4.04 -14.78
CA GLY A 183 7.30 -4.45 -15.39
C GLY A 183 8.34 -3.32 -15.42
N CYS A 184 7.91 -2.11 -15.78
CA CYS A 184 8.82 -0.95 -15.76
C CYS A 184 9.31 -0.62 -14.36
N ASN A 185 8.45 -0.68 -13.35
CA ASN A 185 8.85 -0.45 -11.96
C ASN A 185 9.86 -1.51 -11.46
N GLU A 186 9.64 -2.78 -11.77
CA GLU A 186 10.54 -3.88 -11.40
C GLU A 186 11.93 -3.71 -12.03
N GLU A 187 11.98 -3.52 -13.35
CA GLU A 187 13.24 -3.33 -14.07
C GLU A 187 13.97 -2.05 -13.62
N PHE A 188 13.23 -0.99 -13.34
CA PHE A 188 13.80 0.25 -12.84
C PHE A 188 14.42 0.08 -11.44
N GLN A 189 13.75 -0.66 -10.55
CA GLN A 189 14.29 -0.99 -9.22
C GLN A 189 15.53 -1.86 -9.32
N HIS A 190 15.57 -2.83 -10.26
CA HIS A 190 16.77 -3.62 -10.51
C HIS A 190 17.93 -2.75 -10.98
N ALA A 191 17.69 -1.79 -11.85
CA ALA A 191 18.71 -0.85 -12.30
C ALA A 191 19.24 0.01 -11.14
N MET A 192 18.37 0.46 -10.25
CA MET A 192 18.74 1.25 -9.07
C MET A 192 19.69 0.53 -8.12
N LYS A 193 19.60 -0.80 -7.99
CA LYS A 193 20.53 -1.57 -7.15
C LYS A 193 21.97 -1.52 -7.64
N ASN A 194 22.18 -1.17 -8.90
CA ASN A 194 23.51 -1.11 -9.53
C ASN A 194 24.03 0.32 -9.68
N TYR A 195 23.27 1.30 -9.26
CA TYR A 195 23.61 2.73 -9.34
C TYR A 195 24.27 3.21 -8.06
#